data_9875abe90717ab5bc1d841b672c56f93
#
_entry.id   9875abe90717ab5bc1d841b672c56f93
#
_cell.length_a   1.000
_cell.length_b   1.000
_cell.length_c   1.000
_cell.angle_alpha   90.00
_cell.angle_beta   90.00
_cell.angle_gamma   90.00
#
_symmetry.space_group_name_H-M   'P 1'
#
loop_
_entity.id
_entity.type
_entity.pdbx_description
1 polymer ?
#
loop_
_entity_poly.entity_id
_entity_poly.type
_entity_poly.pdbx_seq_one_letter_code
_entity_poly.pdbx_strand_id
1 'polypeptide(L)'
;GGDDLYCSASANATFRVNKYFPDIEVDMNVGGNDLSVYVVLPKDATGTVIVSVDGKKEIAVVSNGHAEVVINNLTCGNHSVEITYSGDDKYGSNTLIKNITVIPVEFKLNVNEVIKFKGGKDKLIATLIGGQGNPIVNASIVFAVNGVNYTKYTNERGMASMNINLNPGVYRVSAAYKGTTVNSTVTVMSTAVGCDIVKMFRNATQYSALVLDSNGNPLVNSAVKFNINGVFYTRITNSEGVATLNINLLPGEYIITNYNLVTGEENSNKVTVKSLLIDNSNLVKYYLNGSKYTLKVIGKDGKIAAGQEVTFNINGVFYHRISDDNGIVSLNINLRPGDYIITVEYEGCRVSNNITVLPTLVTKDLTMKYLDGSKFTAQTLNGQGKPLANQKVSFNVNGVFYHRTTDEKGMADLNIRLNPGKYIITSIWNEYQIGNNIAIA
;
A
#
# COMPACT_ATOMS: atom_id res chain seq x y z
N GLY A 1 -24.90 47.74 -6.92
CA GLY A 1 -24.98 49.15 -6.60
C GLY A 1 -25.65 49.91 -7.73
N GLY A 2 -26.39 50.95 -7.43
CA GLY A 2 -26.92 51.91 -8.38
C GLY A 2 -25.96 53.10 -8.49
N ASP A 3 -26.25 54.00 -9.43
CA ASP A 3 -25.57 55.26 -9.62
C ASP A 3 -26.59 56.44 -9.67
N ASP A 4 -26.16 57.61 -10.00
CA ASP A 4 -27.00 58.80 -10.01
C ASP A 4 -28.16 58.75 -11.02
N LEU A 5 -28.14 57.83 -11.98
CA LEU A 5 -29.16 57.65 -13.01
C LEU A 5 -30.01 56.39 -12.80
N TYR A 6 -29.52 55.42 -12.04
CA TYR A 6 -30.19 54.14 -11.85
C TYR A 6 -30.24 53.75 -10.37
N CYS A 7 -31.41 53.39 -9.91
CA CYS A 7 -31.58 52.81 -8.56
C CYS A 7 -30.89 51.47 -8.44
N SER A 8 -30.31 51.20 -7.27
CA SER A 8 -29.78 49.88 -6.99
C SER A 8 -30.89 48.82 -7.08
N ALA A 9 -30.65 47.77 -7.81
CA ALA A 9 -31.52 46.61 -7.87
C ALA A 9 -30.78 45.37 -7.38
N SER A 10 -31.43 44.59 -6.57
CA SER A 10 -30.97 43.27 -6.17
C SER A 10 -32.05 42.26 -6.60
N ALA A 11 -31.62 41.17 -7.18
CA ALA A 11 -32.49 40.04 -7.46
C ALA A 11 -32.01 38.84 -6.67
N ASN A 12 -32.88 38.25 -5.89
CA ASN A 12 -32.65 36.98 -5.23
C ASN A 12 -33.32 35.89 -6.05
N ALA A 13 -32.56 34.92 -6.45
CA ALA A 13 -33.10 33.70 -7.06
C ALA A 13 -33.00 32.54 -6.07
N THR A 14 -34.11 31.94 -5.78
CA THR A 14 -34.14 30.67 -5.06
C THR A 14 -34.19 29.55 -6.09
N PHE A 15 -33.27 28.61 -5.97
CA PHE A 15 -33.34 27.37 -6.74
C PHE A 15 -33.64 26.20 -5.82
N ARG A 16 -34.42 25.28 -6.29
CA ARG A 16 -34.71 24.03 -5.59
C ARG A 16 -33.83 22.95 -6.19
N VAL A 17 -32.98 22.37 -5.37
CA VAL A 17 -32.24 21.17 -5.75
C VAL A 17 -33.16 19.98 -5.49
N ASN A 18 -33.60 19.33 -6.55
CA ASN A 18 -34.37 18.11 -6.41
C ASN A 18 -33.41 16.93 -6.23
N LYS A 19 -33.74 16.04 -5.32
CA LYS A 19 -33.02 14.77 -5.18
C LYS A 19 -33.19 13.94 -6.46
N TYR A 20 -32.14 13.22 -6.83
CA TYR A 20 -32.22 12.23 -7.90
C TYR A 20 -32.98 11.01 -7.36
N PHE A 21 -33.90 10.49 -8.17
CA PHE A 21 -34.64 9.26 -7.83
C PHE A 21 -33.96 8.09 -8.51
N PRO A 22 -33.21 7.26 -7.79
CA PRO A 22 -32.47 6.16 -8.40
C PRO A 22 -33.43 5.05 -8.82
N ASP A 23 -33.08 4.37 -9.91
CA ASP A 23 -33.70 3.10 -10.24
C ASP A 23 -33.32 2.06 -9.17
N ILE A 24 -34.29 1.25 -8.77
CA ILE A 24 -34.09 0.14 -7.84
C ILE A 24 -33.92 -1.12 -8.69
N GLU A 25 -32.68 -1.59 -8.81
CA GLU A 25 -32.44 -2.90 -9.41
C GLU A 25 -32.55 -3.99 -8.35
N VAL A 26 -33.26 -5.06 -8.68
CA VAL A 26 -33.48 -6.15 -7.71
C VAL A 26 -33.23 -7.50 -8.35
N ASP A 27 -32.57 -8.37 -7.61
CA ASP A 27 -32.55 -9.80 -7.81
C ASP A 27 -33.42 -10.47 -6.70
N MET A 28 -34.40 -11.24 -7.10
CA MET A 28 -35.37 -11.88 -6.18
C MET A 28 -35.31 -13.38 -6.37
N ASN A 29 -35.15 -14.09 -5.26
CA ASN A 29 -35.11 -15.54 -5.26
C ASN A 29 -36.14 -16.09 -4.26
N VAL A 30 -37.03 -16.93 -4.76
CA VAL A 30 -38.04 -17.66 -3.95
C VAL A 30 -37.49 -19.06 -3.70
N GLY A 31 -37.08 -19.31 -2.45
CA GLY A 31 -36.62 -20.61 -1.97
C GLY A 31 -37.65 -21.29 -1.08
N GLY A 32 -38.45 -22.14 -1.66
CA GLY A 32 -39.60 -22.71 -0.91
C GLY A 32 -40.64 -21.64 -0.60
N ASN A 33 -40.87 -21.38 0.69
CA ASN A 33 -41.76 -20.35 1.18
C ASN A 33 -41.05 -19.06 1.61
N ASP A 34 -39.77 -18.95 1.33
CA ASP A 34 -38.98 -17.78 1.71
C ASP A 34 -38.57 -16.99 0.46
N LEU A 35 -38.60 -15.68 0.55
CA LEU A 35 -38.21 -14.75 -0.47
C LEU A 35 -36.92 -14.03 -0.03
N SER A 36 -35.85 -14.18 -0.78
CA SER A 36 -34.65 -13.35 -0.66
C SER A 36 -34.66 -12.25 -1.72
N VAL A 37 -34.51 -11.01 -1.31
CA VAL A 37 -34.48 -9.82 -2.17
C VAL A 37 -33.12 -9.18 -2.00
N TYR A 38 -32.33 -9.15 -3.07
CA TYR A 38 -31.06 -8.41 -3.15
C TYR A 38 -31.31 -7.15 -3.97
N VAL A 39 -31.06 -6.00 -3.35
CA VAL A 39 -31.31 -4.68 -3.92
C VAL A 39 -29.98 -4.01 -4.26
N VAL A 40 -29.92 -3.46 -5.47
CA VAL A 40 -28.78 -2.68 -5.95
C VAL A 40 -29.23 -1.25 -6.22
N LEU A 41 -28.50 -0.31 -5.65
CA LEU A 41 -28.65 1.14 -5.73
C LEU A 41 -27.31 1.75 -6.15
N PRO A 42 -27.24 3.06 -6.46
CA PRO A 42 -25.95 3.73 -6.66
C PRO A 42 -24.98 3.46 -5.49
N LYS A 43 -23.71 3.24 -5.80
CA LYS A 43 -22.68 2.79 -4.84
C LYS A 43 -22.57 3.64 -3.58
N ASP A 44 -22.89 4.93 -3.69
CA ASP A 44 -22.82 5.91 -2.60
C ASP A 44 -24.19 6.15 -1.93
N ALA A 45 -25.24 5.39 -2.29
CA ALA A 45 -26.52 5.45 -1.63
C ALA A 45 -26.44 4.88 -0.20
N THR A 46 -27.14 5.55 0.72
CA THR A 46 -27.29 5.20 2.13
C THR A 46 -28.78 5.10 2.47
N GLY A 47 -29.15 4.98 3.75
CA GLY A 47 -30.54 4.84 4.17
C GLY A 47 -30.96 3.38 4.32
N THR A 48 -32.25 3.08 4.09
CA THR A 48 -32.82 1.76 4.30
C THR A 48 -33.68 1.29 3.11
N VAL A 49 -33.73 -0.02 2.94
CA VAL A 49 -34.68 -0.69 2.04
C VAL A 49 -35.71 -1.42 2.89
N ILE A 50 -36.96 -1.22 2.57
CA ILE A 50 -38.12 -1.92 3.17
C ILE A 50 -38.71 -2.83 2.10
N VAL A 51 -38.81 -4.12 2.39
CA VAL A 51 -39.51 -5.08 1.54
C VAL A 51 -40.80 -5.48 2.25
N SER A 52 -41.93 -5.36 1.54
CA SER A 52 -43.26 -5.68 2.04
C SER A 52 -43.96 -6.71 1.14
N VAL A 53 -44.46 -7.78 1.73
CA VAL A 53 -45.21 -8.83 1.04
C VAL A 53 -46.36 -9.27 1.95
N ASP A 54 -47.62 -9.16 1.51
CA ASP A 54 -48.81 -9.58 2.26
C ASP A 54 -48.88 -9.04 3.70
N GLY A 55 -48.40 -7.80 3.92
CA GLY A 55 -48.37 -7.18 5.23
C GLY A 55 -47.16 -7.55 6.10
N LYS A 56 -46.36 -8.54 5.70
CA LYS A 56 -45.03 -8.79 6.30
C LYS A 56 -44.04 -7.74 5.80
N LYS A 57 -43.23 -7.18 6.70
CA LYS A 57 -42.26 -6.14 6.39
C LYS A 57 -40.94 -6.48 7.04
N GLU A 58 -39.88 -6.38 6.25
CA GLU A 58 -38.51 -6.48 6.73
C GLU A 58 -37.69 -5.28 6.22
N ILE A 59 -36.71 -4.87 7.00
CA ILE A 59 -35.90 -3.66 6.75
C ILE A 59 -34.43 -4.01 6.77
N ALA A 60 -33.70 -3.54 5.76
CA ALA A 60 -32.25 -3.63 5.73
C ALA A 60 -31.60 -2.25 5.53
N VAL A 61 -30.43 -2.03 6.12
CA VAL A 61 -29.63 -0.83 5.90
C VAL A 61 -28.87 -0.97 4.59
N VAL A 62 -28.84 0.10 3.79
CA VAL A 62 -28.06 0.15 2.55
C VAL A 62 -26.60 0.35 2.91
N SER A 63 -25.74 -0.52 2.40
CA SER A 63 -24.28 -0.45 2.56
C SER A 63 -23.61 -0.62 1.21
N ASN A 64 -22.76 0.36 0.82
CA ASN A 64 -22.09 0.38 -0.48
C ASN A 64 -23.05 0.24 -1.68
N GLY A 65 -24.28 0.78 -1.58
CA GLY A 65 -25.31 0.67 -2.60
C GLY A 65 -26.02 -0.69 -2.64
N HIS A 66 -25.88 -1.55 -1.64
CA HIS A 66 -26.53 -2.87 -1.59
C HIS A 66 -27.34 -3.05 -0.30
N ALA A 67 -28.43 -3.77 -0.40
CA ALA A 67 -29.21 -4.25 0.72
C ALA A 67 -29.77 -5.66 0.44
N GLU A 68 -29.78 -6.52 1.44
CA GLU A 68 -30.35 -7.88 1.35
C GLU A 68 -31.44 -8.03 2.40
N VAL A 69 -32.61 -8.47 1.97
CA VAL A 69 -33.79 -8.68 2.80
C VAL A 69 -34.33 -10.08 2.57
N VAL A 70 -34.73 -10.79 3.65
CA VAL A 70 -35.35 -12.10 3.57
C VAL A 70 -36.73 -12.05 4.23
N ILE A 71 -37.76 -12.39 3.46
CA ILE A 71 -39.16 -12.57 3.96
C ILE A 71 -39.44 -14.06 4.06
N ASN A 72 -39.67 -14.55 5.27
CA ASN A 72 -39.87 -15.97 5.53
C ASN A 72 -41.35 -16.35 5.56
N ASN A 73 -41.62 -17.64 5.29
CA ASN A 73 -42.91 -18.28 5.43
C ASN A 73 -44.06 -17.59 4.63
N LEU A 74 -43.83 -17.32 3.37
CA LEU A 74 -44.86 -16.87 2.45
C LEU A 74 -45.84 -18.02 2.16
N THR A 75 -47.11 -17.69 1.91
CA THR A 75 -48.09 -18.67 1.46
C THR A 75 -47.84 -19.05 0.00
N CYS A 76 -48.34 -20.20 -0.43
CA CYS A 76 -48.33 -20.54 -1.86
C CYS A 76 -49.28 -19.66 -2.63
N GLY A 77 -48.87 -19.21 -3.81
CA GLY A 77 -49.68 -18.33 -4.68
C GLY A 77 -48.89 -17.19 -5.27
N ASN A 78 -49.63 -16.26 -5.89
CA ASN A 78 -49.05 -15.04 -6.44
C ASN A 78 -49.05 -13.95 -5.36
N HIS A 79 -47.89 -13.30 -5.21
CA HIS A 79 -47.69 -12.23 -4.24
C HIS A 79 -47.17 -10.99 -4.95
N SER A 80 -47.60 -9.83 -4.45
CA SER A 80 -47.04 -8.54 -4.83
C SER A 80 -45.97 -8.15 -3.81
N VAL A 81 -44.75 -7.92 -4.28
CA VAL A 81 -43.59 -7.50 -3.47
C VAL A 81 -43.40 -6.01 -3.69
N GLU A 82 -43.54 -5.24 -2.66
CA GLU A 82 -43.24 -3.81 -2.65
C GLU A 82 -41.87 -3.60 -2.02
N ILE A 83 -40.95 -2.99 -2.79
CA ILE A 83 -39.57 -2.69 -2.38
C ILE A 83 -39.45 -1.18 -2.34
N THR A 84 -39.28 -0.60 -1.16
CA THR A 84 -39.18 0.85 -0.96
C THR A 84 -37.79 1.22 -0.45
N TYR A 85 -37.10 2.06 -1.19
CA TYR A 85 -35.91 2.73 -0.73
C TYR A 85 -36.30 4.03 -0.01
N SER A 86 -35.81 4.24 1.21
CA SER A 86 -36.14 5.41 2.04
C SER A 86 -35.65 6.75 1.46
N GLY A 87 -34.68 6.69 0.56
CA GLY A 87 -33.87 7.85 0.19
C GLY A 87 -32.81 8.21 1.25
N ASP A 88 -31.99 9.15 0.90
CA ASP A 88 -30.97 9.77 1.77
C ASP A 88 -30.81 11.26 1.43
N ASP A 89 -29.71 11.91 1.81
CA ASP A 89 -29.50 13.35 1.54
C ASP A 89 -29.37 13.66 0.03
N LYS A 90 -28.87 12.73 -0.77
CA LYS A 90 -28.62 12.88 -2.22
C LYS A 90 -29.75 12.29 -3.07
N TYR A 91 -30.32 11.21 -2.64
CA TYR A 91 -31.31 10.42 -3.38
C TYR A 91 -32.70 10.55 -2.77
N GLY A 92 -33.71 10.66 -3.64
CA GLY A 92 -35.12 10.60 -3.24
C GLY A 92 -35.58 9.18 -2.95
N SER A 93 -36.60 9.04 -2.15
CA SER A 93 -37.24 7.74 -1.94
C SER A 93 -37.88 7.24 -3.23
N ASN A 94 -37.78 5.94 -3.49
CA ASN A 94 -38.43 5.31 -4.64
C ASN A 94 -39.01 3.97 -4.22
N THR A 95 -40.04 3.53 -4.94
CA THR A 95 -40.74 2.26 -4.68
C THR A 95 -40.85 1.47 -5.99
N LEU A 96 -40.47 0.20 -5.92
CA LEU A 96 -40.59 -0.76 -7.00
C LEU A 96 -41.56 -1.86 -6.56
N ILE A 97 -42.55 -2.18 -7.43
CA ILE A 97 -43.47 -3.30 -7.20
C ILE A 97 -43.15 -4.41 -8.19
N LYS A 98 -42.97 -5.61 -7.70
CA LYS A 98 -42.78 -6.83 -8.47
C LYS A 98 -43.71 -7.91 -8.02
N ASN A 99 -44.07 -8.81 -8.92
CA ASN A 99 -44.89 -9.96 -8.59
C ASN A 99 -44.03 -11.21 -8.55
N ILE A 100 -44.25 -12.05 -7.56
CA ILE A 100 -43.65 -13.38 -7.44
C ILE A 100 -44.75 -14.43 -7.32
N THR A 101 -44.40 -15.67 -7.63
CA THR A 101 -45.26 -16.80 -7.41
C THR A 101 -44.55 -17.78 -6.48
N VAL A 102 -45.12 -18.05 -5.30
CA VAL A 102 -44.69 -19.10 -4.39
C VAL A 102 -45.45 -20.37 -4.75
N ILE A 103 -44.76 -21.34 -5.33
CA ILE A 103 -45.35 -22.61 -5.72
C ILE A 103 -45.31 -23.60 -4.54
N PRO A 104 -46.35 -24.48 -4.39
CA PRO A 104 -46.32 -25.51 -3.38
C PRO A 104 -45.06 -26.37 -3.47
N VAL A 105 -44.34 -26.50 -2.36
CA VAL A 105 -43.12 -27.33 -2.33
C VAL A 105 -43.55 -28.80 -2.26
N GLU A 106 -43.64 -29.45 -3.42
CA GLU A 106 -43.80 -30.91 -3.48
C GLU A 106 -42.48 -31.65 -3.15
N PHE A 107 -41.42 -30.91 -2.85
CA PHE A 107 -40.10 -31.44 -2.48
C PHE A 107 -39.42 -30.52 -1.47
N LYS A 108 -38.45 -31.09 -0.73
CA LYS A 108 -37.53 -30.38 0.14
C LYS A 108 -36.12 -30.55 -0.37
N LEU A 109 -35.45 -29.45 -0.67
CA LEU A 109 -34.03 -29.40 -1.02
C LEU A 109 -33.24 -28.91 0.19
N ASN A 110 -32.20 -29.64 0.58
CA ASN A 110 -31.27 -29.25 1.62
C ASN A 110 -29.83 -29.30 1.04
N VAL A 111 -28.95 -28.43 1.55
CA VAL A 111 -27.52 -28.43 1.22
C VAL A 111 -26.74 -28.41 2.52
N ASN A 112 -25.72 -29.27 2.64
CA ASN A 112 -24.88 -29.29 3.82
C ASN A 112 -23.92 -28.10 3.84
N GLU A 113 -23.57 -27.62 5.02
CA GLU A 113 -22.38 -26.83 5.21
C GLU A 113 -21.14 -27.73 5.12
N VAL A 114 -20.02 -27.19 4.57
CA VAL A 114 -18.75 -27.90 4.48
C VAL A 114 -17.67 -27.10 5.17
N ILE A 115 -17.03 -27.69 6.17
CA ILE A 115 -15.81 -27.18 6.79
C ILE A 115 -14.72 -28.22 6.60
N LYS A 116 -13.68 -27.88 5.87
CA LYS A 116 -12.60 -28.82 5.53
C LYS A 116 -11.27 -28.13 5.42
N PHE A 117 -10.19 -28.84 5.54
CA PHE A 117 -8.85 -28.38 5.17
C PHE A 117 -8.61 -28.48 3.66
N LYS A 118 -7.67 -27.70 3.14
CA LYS A 118 -7.21 -27.84 1.75
C LYS A 118 -6.81 -29.29 1.45
N GLY A 119 -7.34 -29.83 0.35
CA GLY A 119 -7.13 -31.23 -0.01
C GLY A 119 -8.03 -32.25 0.74
N GLY A 120 -8.82 -31.81 1.74
CA GLY A 120 -9.76 -32.68 2.46
C GLY A 120 -10.81 -33.30 1.53
N LYS A 121 -11.40 -34.43 1.94
CA LYS A 121 -12.31 -35.24 1.11
C LYS A 121 -13.79 -34.88 1.26
N ASP A 122 -14.13 -33.97 2.18
CA ASP A 122 -15.51 -33.58 2.41
C ASP A 122 -16.13 -32.96 1.15
N LYS A 123 -17.38 -33.30 0.91
CA LYS A 123 -18.11 -32.96 -0.31
C LYS A 123 -19.25 -32.00 0.01
N LEU A 124 -19.57 -31.15 -0.94
CA LEU A 124 -20.84 -30.45 -0.96
C LEU A 124 -21.92 -31.42 -1.40
N ILE A 125 -22.97 -31.59 -0.60
CA ILE A 125 -24.05 -32.55 -0.82
C ILE A 125 -25.37 -31.81 -0.77
N ALA A 126 -26.17 -31.94 -1.82
CA ALA A 126 -27.57 -31.55 -1.84
C ALA A 126 -28.46 -32.79 -1.67
N THR A 127 -29.40 -32.73 -0.76
CA THR A 127 -30.38 -33.81 -0.53
C THR A 127 -31.75 -33.34 -0.97
N LEU A 128 -32.38 -34.08 -1.86
CA LEU A 128 -33.68 -33.79 -2.43
C LEU A 128 -34.68 -34.89 -2.04
N ILE A 129 -35.70 -34.49 -1.27
CA ILE A 129 -36.72 -35.38 -0.74
C ILE A 129 -38.08 -34.87 -1.19
N GLY A 130 -38.96 -35.76 -1.68
CA GLY A 130 -40.31 -35.46 -2.04
C GLY A 130 -41.23 -35.21 -0.84
N GLY A 131 -42.42 -34.69 -1.07
CA GLY A 131 -43.37 -34.31 -0.03
C GLY A 131 -43.80 -35.42 0.95
N GLN A 132 -43.65 -36.68 0.56
CA GLN A 132 -43.92 -37.85 1.41
C GLN A 132 -42.64 -38.42 2.08
N GLY A 133 -41.51 -37.71 2.01
CA GLY A 133 -40.27 -38.16 2.60
C GLY A 133 -39.43 -39.13 1.74
N ASN A 134 -39.91 -39.49 0.55
CA ASN A 134 -39.17 -40.40 -0.36
C ASN A 134 -38.05 -39.65 -1.10
N PRO A 135 -36.87 -40.29 -1.31
CA PRO A 135 -35.80 -39.67 -2.10
C PRO A 135 -36.25 -39.45 -3.55
N ILE A 136 -35.91 -38.29 -4.10
CA ILE A 136 -36.10 -38.05 -5.54
C ILE A 136 -34.77 -38.41 -6.23
N VAL A 137 -34.85 -39.50 -7.01
CA VAL A 137 -33.69 -40.14 -7.68
C VAL A 137 -33.52 -39.55 -9.08
N ASN A 138 -32.25 -39.52 -9.54
CA ASN A 138 -31.85 -39.04 -10.89
C ASN A 138 -32.35 -37.61 -11.21
N ALA A 139 -32.53 -36.78 -10.19
CA ALA A 139 -32.89 -35.38 -10.34
C ALA A 139 -31.61 -34.52 -10.60
N SER A 140 -31.75 -33.61 -11.55
CA SER A 140 -30.67 -32.68 -11.92
C SER A 140 -30.57 -31.52 -10.92
N ILE A 141 -29.56 -31.51 -10.10
CA ILE A 141 -29.24 -30.41 -9.16
C ILE A 141 -28.15 -29.54 -9.75
N VAL A 142 -28.37 -28.23 -9.76
CA VAL A 142 -27.35 -27.25 -10.18
C VAL A 142 -26.71 -26.65 -8.94
N PHE A 143 -25.46 -26.94 -8.71
CA PHE A 143 -24.64 -26.26 -7.69
C PHE A 143 -24.01 -25.02 -8.29
N ALA A 144 -24.12 -23.88 -7.61
CA ALA A 144 -23.36 -22.67 -7.93
C ALA A 144 -22.26 -22.48 -6.88
N VAL A 145 -21.01 -22.48 -7.35
CA VAL A 145 -19.83 -22.33 -6.51
C VAL A 145 -18.89 -21.33 -7.16
N ASN A 146 -18.59 -20.23 -6.46
CA ASN A 146 -17.70 -19.18 -6.96
C ASN A 146 -18.07 -18.67 -8.38
N GLY A 147 -19.37 -18.47 -8.62
CA GLY A 147 -19.93 -17.99 -9.90
C GLY A 147 -19.99 -19.02 -11.02
N VAL A 148 -19.59 -20.27 -10.75
CA VAL A 148 -19.61 -21.38 -11.74
C VAL A 148 -20.67 -22.38 -11.37
N ASN A 149 -21.48 -22.79 -12.36
CA ASN A 149 -22.55 -23.75 -12.21
C ASN A 149 -22.08 -25.17 -12.55
N TYR A 150 -22.42 -26.13 -11.69
CA TYR A 150 -22.11 -27.55 -11.84
C TYR A 150 -23.38 -28.37 -11.72
N THR A 151 -23.70 -29.14 -12.73
CA THR A 151 -24.85 -30.05 -12.69
C THR A 151 -24.42 -31.42 -12.15
N LYS A 152 -25.16 -31.92 -11.15
CA LYS A 152 -25.02 -33.27 -10.58
C LYS A 152 -26.39 -33.90 -10.44
N TYR A 153 -26.44 -35.24 -10.50
CA TYR A 153 -27.69 -35.99 -10.39
C TYR A 153 -27.78 -36.65 -9.02
N THR A 154 -29.00 -36.69 -8.49
CA THR A 154 -29.27 -37.39 -7.22
C THR A 154 -29.21 -38.91 -7.38
N ASN A 155 -28.59 -39.57 -6.41
CA ASN A 155 -28.52 -41.03 -6.31
C ASN A 155 -29.79 -41.64 -5.69
N GLU A 156 -29.79 -42.92 -5.43
CA GLU A 156 -30.90 -43.68 -4.83
C GLU A 156 -31.33 -43.16 -3.45
N ARG A 157 -30.48 -42.39 -2.77
CA ARG A 157 -30.78 -41.72 -1.50
C ARG A 157 -31.25 -40.26 -1.66
N GLY A 158 -31.48 -39.82 -2.90
CA GLY A 158 -31.84 -38.43 -3.20
C GLY A 158 -30.65 -37.44 -3.03
N MET A 159 -29.42 -37.92 -3.00
CA MET A 159 -28.23 -37.07 -2.76
C MET A 159 -27.44 -36.82 -4.05
N ALA A 160 -27.24 -35.57 -4.39
CA ALA A 160 -26.29 -35.10 -5.37
C ALA A 160 -25.02 -34.59 -4.65
N SER A 161 -23.84 -34.99 -5.08
CA SER A 161 -22.61 -34.60 -4.43
C SER A 161 -21.56 -34.09 -5.41
N MET A 162 -20.76 -33.13 -4.95
CA MET A 162 -19.57 -32.67 -5.70
C MET A 162 -18.36 -32.52 -4.79
N ASN A 163 -17.18 -32.78 -5.35
CA ASN A 163 -15.91 -32.53 -4.68
C ASN A 163 -15.64 -31.04 -4.68
N ILE A 164 -15.09 -30.53 -3.57
CA ILE A 164 -14.66 -29.16 -3.41
C ILE A 164 -13.15 -29.08 -3.52
N ASN A 165 -12.68 -28.42 -4.56
CA ASN A 165 -11.25 -28.15 -4.77
C ASN A 165 -11.02 -26.64 -4.88
N LEU A 166 -11.28 -25.93 -3.77
CA LEU A 166 -11.10 -24.48 -3.64
C LEU A 166 -9.83 -24.18 -2.84
N ASN A 167 -9.31 -22.96 -2.98
CA ASN A 167 -8.26 -22.44 -2.11
C ASN A 167 -8.82 -22.15 -0.72
N PRO A 168 -7.98 -21.99 0.32
CA PRO A 168 -8.45 -21.54 1.63
C PRO A 168 -9.28 -20.27 1.56
N GLY A 169 -10.39 -20.26 2.28
CA GLY A 169 -11.36 -19.16 2.29
C GLY A 169 -12.77 -19.62 2.62
N VAL A 170 -13.67 -18.66 2.68
CA VAL A 170 -15.10 -18.90 2.94
C VAL A 170 -15.86 -18.56 1.65
N TYR A 171 -16.66 -19.51 1.17
CA TYR A 171 -17.37 -19.41 -0.09
C TYR A 171 -18.86 -19.58 0.14
N ARG A 172 -19.66 -18.67 -0.38
CA ARG A 172 -21.10 -18.87 -0.50
C ARG A 172 -21.38 -19.81 -1.67
N VAL A 173 -22.18 -20.81 -1.43
CA VAL A 173 -22.55 -21.82 -2.43
C VAL A 173 -24.05 -22.00 -2.41
N SER A 174 -24.60 -22.49 -3.50
CA SER A 174 -26.03 -22.82 -3.54
C SER A 174 -26.28 -24.10 -4.33
N ALA A 175 -27.41 -24.72 -4.08
CA ALA A 175 -27.96 -25.77 -4.92
C ALA A 175 -29.37 -25.42 -5.36
N ALA A 176 -29.67 -25.65 -6.63
CA ALA A 176 -30.95 -25.31 -7.23
C ALA A 176 -31.61 -26.54 -7.86
N TYR A 177 -32.96 -26.65 -7.69
CA TYR A 177 -33.78 -27.61 -8.34
C TYR A 177 -35.17 -27.02 -8.64
N LYS A 178 -35.66 -27.11 -9.88
CA LYS A 178 -36.98 -26.62 -10.33
C LYS A 178 -37.33 -25.22 -9.81
N GLY A 179 -36.42 -24.26 -9.89
CA GLY A 179 -36.63 -22.88 -9.46
C GLY A 179 -36.44 -22.63 -7.96
N THR A 180 -36.33 -23.66 -7.13
CA THR A 180 -35.97 -23.53 -5.72
C THR A 180 -34.46 -23.55 -5.56
N THR A 181 -33.90 -22.56 -4.85
CA THR A 181 -32.49 -22.46 -4.54
C THR A 181 -32.28 -22.45 -3.03
N VAL A 182 -31.31 -23.22 -2.55
CA VAL A 182 -30.89 -23.25 -1.15
C VAL A 182 -29.42 -22.88 -1.07
N ASN A 183 -29.14 -21.92 -0.21
CA ASN A 183 -27.79 -21.42 0.03
C ASN A 183 -27.09 -22.19 1.16
N SER A 184 -25.78 -22.31 1.06
CA SER A 184 -24.93 -22.89 2.08
C SER A 184 -23.52 -22.24 2.05
N THR A 185 -22.65 -22.71 2.92
CA THR A 185 -21.28 -22.21 3.06
C THR A 185 -20.28 -23.36 2.92
N VAL A 186 -19.19 -23.07 2.22
CA VAL A 186 -18.00 -23.93 2.19
C VAL A 186 -16.85 -23.14 2.79
N THR A 187 -16.30 -23.64 3.89
CA THR A 187 -15.08 -23.09 4.52
C THR A 187 -13.94 -24.05 4.25
N VAL A 188 -12.93 -23.58 3.52
CA VAL A 188 -11.67 -24.30 3.31
C VAL A 188 -10.60 -23.67 4.19
N MET A 189 -10.12 -24.44 5.16
CA MET A 189 -9.06 -24.02 6.07
C MET A 189 -7.68 -24.27 5.45
N SER A 190 -6.75 -23.40 5.76
CA SER A 190 -5.37 -23.48 5.30
C SER A 190 -4.62 -24.64 5.96
N THR A 191 -3.80 -25.31 5.17
CA THR A 191 -2.84 -26.35 5.60
C THR A 191 -1.39 -25.84 5.54
N ALA A 192 -1.19 -24.56 5.12
CA ALA A 192 0.09 -23.88 5.08
C ALA A 192 -0.08 -22.53 5.79
N VAL A 193 0.30 -22.43 7.06
CA VAL A 193 0.04 -21.27 7.90
C VAL A 193 1.35 -20.60 8.28
N GLY A 194 1.47 -19.31 7.99
CA GLY A 194 2.58 -18.45 8.41
C GLY A 194 2.04 -17.08 8.82
N CYS A 195 2.90 -16.27 9.40
CA CYS A 195 2.57 -14.89 9.78
C CYS A 195 3.62 -13.91 9.26
N ASP A 196 3.21 -12.67 9.05
CA ASP A 196 4.14 -11.59 8.80
C ASP A 196 5.12 -11.44 9.96
N ILE A 197 6.39 -11.17 9.65
CA ILE A 197 7.39 -10.92 10.67
C ILE A 197 8.08 -9.58 10.46
N VAL A 198 8.39 -8.94 11.57
CA VAL A 198 9.23 -7.75 11.63
C VAL A 198 10.42 -8.08 12.52
N LYS A 199 11.62 -7.90 12.00
CA LYS A 199 12.84 -8.19 12.75
C LYS A 199 13.90 -7.12 12.52
N MET A 200 14.83 -6.98 13.47
CA MET A 200 16.04 -6.20 13.27
C MET A 200 17.04 -6.99 12.40
N PHE A 201 17.86 -6.28 11.65
CA PHE A 201 18.93 -6.89 10.88
C PHE A 201 19.81 -7.77 11.76
N ARG A 202 20.10 -9.00 11.30
CA ARG A 202 20.88 -10.03 12.03
C ARG A 202 20.34 -10.40 13.43
N ASN A 203 19.11 -10.04 13.74
CA ASN A 203 18.42 -10.56 14.93
C ASN A 203 18.14 -12.06 14.73
N ALA A 204 18.04 -12.82 15.82
CA ALA A 204 17.80 -14.28 15.78
C ALA A 204 16.37 -14.71 15.41
N THR A 205 15.43 -13.76 15.26
CA THR A 205 14.05 -14.06 14.87
C THR A 205 14.01 -14.82 13.55
N GLN A 206 13.33 -15.96 13.57
CA GLN A 206 13.11 -16.81 12.40
C GLN A 206 11.69 -16.63 11.85
N TYR A 207 11.50 -16.90 10.58
CA TYR A 207 10.17 -17.15 10.04
C TYR A 207 9.77 -18.58 10.35
N SER A 208 8.52 -18.79 10.76
CA SER A 208 7.94 -20.09 11.08
C SER A 208 6.71 -20.36 10.23
N ALA A 209 6.60 -21.58 9.72
CA ALA A 209 5.42 -22.06 9.01
C ALA A 209 4.93 -23.36 9.64
N LEU A 210 3.65 -23.39 10.01
CA LEU A 210 2.94 -24.61 10.40
C LEU A 210 2.36 -25.24 9.14
N VAL A 211 2.58 -26.52 8.93
CA VAL A 211 1.96 -27.29 7.85
C VAL A 211 1.17 -28.46 8.39
N LEU A 212 -0.01 -28.65 7.82
CA LEU A 212 -1.01 -29.65 8.21
C LEU A 212 -1.30 -30.60 7.05
N ASP A 213 -1.78 -31.78 7.35
CA ASP A 213 -2.37 -32.68 6.36
C ASP A 213 -3.79 -32.21 5.96
N SER A 214 -4.42 -32.91 5.07
CA SER A 214 -5.79 -32.63 4.61
C SER A 214 -6.89 -32.91 5.65
N ASN A 215 -6.56 -33.46 6.81
CA ASN A 215 -7.44 -33.65 7.95
C ASN A 215 -7.19 -32.64 9.06
N GLY A 216 -6.17 -31.76 8.89
CA GLY A 216 -5.80 -30.76 9.88
C GLY A 216 -4.79 -31.23 10.93
N ASN A 217 -4.19 -32.40 10.75
CA ASN A 217 -3.16 -32.89 11.66
C ASN A 217 -1.80 -32.30 11.27
N PRO A 218 -0.94 -31.95 12.26
CA PRO A 218 0.43 -31.51 11.99
C PRO A 218 1.22 -32.51 11.16
N LEU A 219 1.87 -32.04 10.10
CA LEU A 219 2.78 -32.84 9.31
C LEU A 219 4.15 -32.89 10.01
N VAL A 220 4.41 -33.97 10.69
CA VAL A 220 5.66 -34.20 11.45
C VAL A 220 6.75 -34.75 10.53
N ASN A 221 7.99 -34.31 10.73
CA ASN A 221 9.17 -34.75 9.96
C ASN A 221 8.97 -34.66 8.44
N SER A 222 8.24 -33.63 8.01
CA SER A 222 7.85 -33.41 6.62
C SER A 222 8.63 -32.23 6.02
N ALA A 223 8.91 -32.30 4.72
CA ALA A 223 9.64 -31.27 4.02
C ALA A 223 8.70 -30.08 3.70
N VAL A 224 9.13 -28.88 4.06
CA VAL A 224 8.51 -27.60 3.68
C VAL A 224 9.49 -26.83 2.80
N LYS A 225 9.01 -26.33 1.67
CA LYS A 225 9.80 -25.49 0.77
C LYS A 225 9.46 -24.02 1.03
N PHE A 226 10.48 -23.19 1.16
CA PHE A 226 10.34 -21.73 1.29
C PHE A 226 10.95 -21.05 0.07
N ASN A 227 10.32 -19.97 -0.39
CA ASN A 227 10.88 -19.06 -1.36
C ASN A 227 10.94 -17.67 -0.73
N ILE A 228 12.11 -17.06 -0.70
CA ILE A 228 12.28 -15.67 -0.33
C ILE A 228 13.33 -15.03 -1.23
N ASN A 229 13.03 -13.87 -1.80
CA ASN A 229 13.92 -13.15 -2.72
C ASN A 229 14.42 -14.03 -3.91
N GLY A 230 13.56 -14.93 -4.43
CA GLY A 230 13.87 -15.83 -5.53
C GLY A 230 14.70 -17.06 -5.16
N VAL A 231 15.14 -17.19 -3.90
CA VAL A 231 15.93 -18.31 -3.42
C VAL A 231 15.03 -19.32 -2.70
N PHE A 232 15.22 -20.57 -3.03
CA PHE A 232 14.47 -21.68 -2.43
C PHE A 232 15.25 -22.36 -1.32
N TYR A 233 14.57 -22.66 -0.22
CA TYR A 233 15.09 -23.39 0.94
C TYR A 233 14.15 -24.52 1.31
N THR A 234 14.68 -25.65 1.70
CA THR A 234 13.90 -26.76 2.26
C THR A 234 14.23 -26.93 3.73
N ARG A 235 13.20 -27.07 4.58
CA ARG A 235 13.31 -27.36 6.00
C ARG A 235 12.38 -28.50 6.37
N ILE A 236 12.73 -29.20 7.44
CA ILE A 236 11.93 -30.29 7.97
C ILE A 236 11.15 -29.79 9.18
N THR A 237 9.89 -30.19 9.27
CA THR A 237 9.02 -29.84 10.39
C THR A 237 9.40 -30.62 11.65
N ASN A 238 9.17 -29.99 12.80
CA ASN A 238 9.28 -30.61 14.11
C ASN A 238 8.03 -31.45 14.47
N SER A 239 7.95 -31.90 15.73
CA SER A 239 6.81 -32.69 16.25
C SER A 239 5.47 -31.95 16.25
N GLU A 240 5.48 -30.62 16.12
CA GLU A 240 4.28 -29.78 16.04
C GLU A 240 3.90 -29.40 14.61
N GLY A 241 4.59 -29.95 13.60
CA GLY A 241 4.37 -29.61 12.19
C GLY A 241 4.95 -28.25 11.78
N VAL A 242 5.86 -27.67 12.58
CA VAL A 242 6.44 -26.36 12.33
C VAL A 242 7.83 -26.48 11.72
N ALA A 243 8.03 -25.80 10.59
CA ALA A 243 9.33 -25.60 9.97
C ALA A 243 9.78 -24.13 10.12
N THR A 244 11.07 -23.89 10.39
CA THR A 244 11.63 -22.56 10.58
C THR A 244 12.70 -22.22 9.55
N LEU A 245 12.79 -20.94 9.19
CA LEU A 245 13.82 -20.42 8.30
C LEU A 245 14.50 -19.19 8.92
N ASN A 246 15.82 -19.23 9.01
CA ASN A 246 16.62 -18.04 9.36
C ASN A 246 16.55 -17.02 8.22
N ILE A 247 16.24 -15.78 8.57
CA ILE A 247 16.20 -14.67 7.63
C ILE A 247 17.48 -13.82 7.80
N ASN A 248 18.41 -13.95 6.85
CA ASN A 248 19.69 -13.25 6.82
C ASN A 248 19.76 -12.27 5.64
N LEU A 249 18.67 -11.55 5.38
CA LEU A 249 18.58 -10.55 4.33
C LEU A 249 18.96 -9.17 4.82
N LEU A 250 19.38 -8.31 3.92
CA LEU A 250 19.64 -6.89 4.20
C LEU A 250 18.36 -6.19 4.67
N PRO A 251 18.47 -5.02 5.31
CA PRO A 251 17.29 -4.21 5.62
C PRO A 251 16.43 -3.94 4.40
N GLY A 252 15.11 -4.15 4.54
CA GLY A 252 14.16 -4.04 3.45
C GLY A 252 12.87 -4.82 3.72
N GLU A 253 11.99 -4.82 2.74
CA GLU A 253 10.74 -5.54 2.75
C GLU A 253 10.78 -6.67 1.71
N TYR A 254 10.36 -7.85 2.11
CA TYR A 254 10.41 -9.07 1.32
C TYR A 254 9.11 -9.84 1.45
N ILE A 255 8.82 -10.66 0.47
CA ILE A 255 7.77 -11.66 0.56
C ILE A 255 8.42 -13.04 0.70
N ILE A 256 7.99 -13.79 1.70
CA ILE A 256 8.31 -15.20 1.87
C ILE A 256 7.07 -16.02 1.55
N THR A 257 7.25 -17.04 0.71
CA THR A 257 6.21 -18.03 0.40
C THR A 257 6.63 -19.38 0.96
N ASN A 258 5.78 -19.98 1.77
CA ASN A 258 5.93 -21.35 2.22
C ASN A 258 5.01 -22.30 1.42
N TYR A 259 5.49 -23.48 1.12
CA TYR A 259 4.82 -24.49 0.31
C TYR A 259 4.62 -25.76 1.13
N ASN A 260 3.38 -26.13 1.35
CA ASN A 260 3.03 -27.46 1.85
C ASN A 260 3.07 -28.46 0.68
N LEU A 261 4.11 -29.27 0.64
CA LEU A 261 4.33 -30.21 -0.47
C LEU A 261 3.35 -31.38 -0.49
N VAL A 262 2.60 -31.63 0.58
CA VAL A 262 1.61 -32.69 0.71
C VAL A 262 0.27 -32.30 0.12
N THR A 263 -0.21 -31.10 0.46
CA THR A 263 -1.52 -30.58 0.01
C THR A 263 -1.42 -29.70 -1.23
N GLY A 264 -0.20 -29.31 -1.61
CA GLY A 264 0.07 -28.39 -2.72
C GLY A 264 -0.34 -26.95 -2.42
N GLU A 265 -0.58 -26.61 -1.16
CA GLU A 265 -0.92 -25.26 -0.76
C GLU A 265 0.34 -24.38 -0.59
N GLU A 266 0.21 -23.15 -1.01
CA GLU A 266 1.21 -22.10 -0.77
C GLU A 266 0.60 -20.94 0.04
N ASN A 267 1.39 -20.35 0.92
CA ASN A 267 1.02 -19.20 1.71
C ASN A 267 2.16 -18.18 1.70
N SER A 268 1.83 -16.92 1.49
CA SER A 268 2.80 -15.83 1.42
C SER A 268 2.62 -14.85 2.56
N ASN A 269 3.74 -14.42 3.15
CA ASN A 269 3.78 -13.48 4.25
C ASN A 269 4.84 -12.39 3.99
N LYS A 270 4.68 -11.26 4.66
CA LYS A 270 5.62 -10.14 4.61
C LYS A 270 6.74 -10.35 5.64
N VAL A 271 7.97 -10.13 5.21
CA VAL A 271 9.15 -10.09 6.07
C VAL A 271 9.73 -8.67 6.01
N THR A 272 9.72 -7.96 7.12
CA THR A 272 10.35 -6.65 7.25
C THR A 272 11.63 -6.77 8.06
N VAL A 273 12.78 -6.50 7.43
CA VAL A 273 14.07 -6.43 8.11
C VAL A 273 14.40 -4.95 8.34
N LYS A 274 14.40 -4.52 9.60
CA LYS A 274 14.69 -3.15 9.99
C LYS A 274 16.19 -2.89 10.03
N SER A 275 16.59 -1.70 9.59
CA SER A 275 17.97 -1.23 9.67
C SER A 275 18.42 -1.03 11.12
N LEU A 276 19.70 -1.27 11.39
CA LEU A 276 20.35 -0.88 12.64
C LEU A 276 20.81 0.59 12.62
N LEU A 277 20.80 1.22 11.43
CA LEU A 277 21.17 2.62 11.20
C LEU A 277 19.91 3.38 10.81
N ILE A 278 19.42 4.24 11.68
CA ILE A 278 18.17 5.00 11.51
C ILE A 278 18.40 6.51 11.64
N ASP A 279 17.35 7.30 11.45
CA ASP A 279 17.38 8.77 11.56
C ASP A 279 18.50 9.39 10.71
N ASN A 280 18.77 8.76 9.55
CA ASN A 280 19.73 9.24 8.56
C ASN A 280 19.00 9.98 7.44
N SER A 281 19.61 11.03 6.92
CA SER A 281 19.06 11.82 5.82
C SER A 281 20.14 12.49 5.01
N ASN A 282 19.79 12.95 3.80
CA ASN A 282 20.65 13.79 3.01
C ASN A 282 21.02 15.08 3.77
N LEU A 283 22.25 15.54 3.60
CA LEU A 283 22.72 16.78 4.20
C LEU A 283 23.04 17.80 3.10
N VAL A 284 22.43 18.97 3.19
CA VAL A 284 22.78 20.15 2.39
C VAL A 284 23.36 21.20 3.33
N LYS A 285 24.55 21.65 3.07
CA LYS A 285 25.22 22.68 3.90
C LYS A 285 26.09 23.59 3.04
N TYR A 286 26.34 24.79 3.51
CA TYR A 286 27.35 25.64 2.90
C TYR A 286 28.76 25.22 3.33
N TYR A 287 29.72 25.50 2.48
CA TYR A 287 31.15 25.31 2.77
C TYR A 287 31.49 26.06 4.08
N LEU A 288 32.33 25.46 4.92
CA LEU A 288 32.69 25.94 6.26
C LEU A 288 31.52 26.08 7.25
N ASN A 289 30.31 25.63 6.93
CA ASN A 289 29.25 25.52 7.92
C ASN A 289 29.55 24.35 8.89
N GLY A 290 29.22 24.53 10.17
CA GLY A 290 29.49 23.54 11.23
C GLY A 290 28.52 22.35 11.28
N SER A 291 27.52 22.27 10.38
CA SER A 291 26.58 21.16 10.35
C SER A 291 27.28 19.83 10.12
N LYS A 292 26.88 18.84 10.88
CA LYS A 292 27.39 17.47 10.82
C LYS A 292 26.39 16.57 10.13
N TYR A 293 26.87 15.54 9.47
CA TYR A 293 26.03 14.40 9.13
C TYR A 293 25.84 13.54 10.39
N THR A 294 24.60 13.18 10.70
CA THR A 294 24.23 12.43 11.89
C THR A 294 23.30 11.27 11.55
N LEU A 295 23.39 10.22 12.32
CA LEU A 295 22.45 9.12 12.32
C LEU A 295 22.39 8.49 13.71
N LYS A 296 21.45 7.54 13.90
CA LYS A 296 21.29 6.84 15.15
C LYS A 296 21.50 5.34 14.97
N VAL A 297 22.20 4.74 15.92
CA VAL A 297 22.50 3.31 15.99
C VAL A 297 21.52 2.59 16.93
N ILE A 298 20.95 1.50 16.43
CA ILE A 298 20.06 0.62 17.18
C ILE A 298 20.68 -0.78 17.22
N GLY A 299 20.56 -1.45 18.34
CA GLY A 299 20.98 -2.82 18.52
C GLY A 299 20.04 -3.84 17.85
N LYS A 300 20.47 -5.09 17.75
CA LYS A 300 19.68 -6.23 17.26
C LYS A 300 18.43 -6.50 18.09
N ASP A 301 18.37 -6.00 19.31
CA ASP A 301 17.23 -6.04 20.23
C ASP A 301 16.23 -4.89 20.00
N GLY A 302 16.53 -3.98 19.06
CA GLY A 302 15.72 -2.80 18.76
C GLY A 302 15.89 -1.64 19.73
N LYS A 303 16.84 -1.73 20.69
CA LYS A 303 17.14 -0.67 21.64
C LYS A 303 18.27 0.22 21.15
N ILE A 304 18.39 1.39 21.72
CA ILE A 304 19.51 2.31 21.49
C ILE A 304 20.82 1.58 21.78
N ALA A 305 21.78 1.70 20.85
CA ALA A 305 23.10 1.11 20.98
C ALA A 305 24.16 2.21 21.21
N ALA A 306 24.50 2.43 22.47
CA ALA A 306 25.56 3.35 22.89
C ALA A 306 26.94 2.68 22.79
N GLY A 307 28.00 3.47 22.62
CA GLY A 307 29.37 2.99 22.62
C GLY A 307 29.76 2.11 21.43
N GLN A 308 28.98 2.15 20.33
CA GLN A 308 29.22 1.32 19.15
C GLN A 308 30.10 2.04 18.14
N GLU A 309 31.10 1.33 17.62
CA GLU A 309 31.94 1.83 16.53
C GLU A 309 31.20 1.73 15.19
N VAL A 310 31.11 2.84 14.47
CA VAL A 310 30.47 2.99 13.17
C VAL A 310 31.48 3.50 12.15
N THR A 311 31.50 2.89 11.00
CA THR A 311 32.38 3.28 9.90
C THR A 311 31.64 4.13 8.89
N PHE A 312 32.16 5.33 8.63
CA PHE A 312 31.72 6.22 7.55
C PHE A 312 32.70 6.15 6.40
N ASN A 313 32.20 6.12 5.19
CA ASN A 313 32.96 6.30 3.97
C ASN A 313 32.38 7.48 3.19
N ILE A 314 33.19 8.49 2.94
CA ILE A 314 32.85 9.60 2.05
C ILE A 314 34.10 9.96 1.21
N ASN A 315 33.90 10.09 -0.10
CA ASN A 315 34.98 10.41 -1.04
C ASN A 315 36.17 9.42 -0.95
N GLY A 316 35.91 8.13 -0.68
CA GLY A 316 36.93 7.10 -0.54
C GLY A 316 37.72 7.11 0.77
N VAL A 317 37.43 8.04 1.68
CA VAL A 317 38.06 8.13 3.00
C VAL A 317 37.19 7.51 4.06
N PHE A 318 37.78 6.69 4.91
CA PHE A 318 37.08 6.00 6.00
C PHE A 318 37.32 6.73 7.32
N TYR A 319 36.23 6.86 8.09
CA TYR A 319 36.23 7.48 9.42
C TYR A 319 35.49 6.56 10.40
N HIS A 320 36.12 6.34 11.57
CA HIS A 320 35.51 5.57 12.66
C HIS A 320 34.99 6.52 13.74
N ARG A 321 33.78 6.33 14.19
CA ARG A 321 33.13 7.13 15.24
C ARG A 321 32.37 6.24 16.18
N ILE A 322 32.30 6.65 17.43
CA ILE A 322 31.58 5.92 18.48
C ILE A 322 30.25 6.61 18.72
N SER A 323 29.17 5.83 18.83
CA SER A 323 27.85 6.35 19.20
C SER A 323 27.82 6.80 20.67
N ASP A 324 27.12 7.90 20.93
CA ASP A 324 26.92 8.41 22.28
C ASP A 324 25.84 7.61 23.06
N ASP A 325 25.52 8.04 24.29
CA ASP A 325 24.54 7.40 25.15
C ASP A 325 23.10 7.35 24.56
N ASN A 326 22.81 8.21 23.59
CA ASN A 326 21.55 8.24 22.85
C ASN A 326 21.64 7.45 21.53
N GLY A 327 22.77 6.77 21.30
CA GLY A 327 23.04 6.05 20.06
C GLY A 327 23.36 6.95 18.88
N ILE A 328 23.54 8.25 19.09
CA ILE A 328 23.82 9.20 18.00
C ILE A 328 25.30 9.14 17.65
N VAL A 329 25.58 9.04 16.33
CA VAL A 329 26.92 9.12 15.80
C VAL A 329 26.95 10.22 14.72
N SER A 330 28.04 10.97 14.68
CA SER A 330 28.16 12.12 13.78
C SER A 330 29.53 12.21 13.10
N LEU A 331 29.53 12.76 11.88
CA LEU A 331 30.73 13.09 11.13
C LEU A 331 30.70 14.55 10.70
N ASN A 332 31.79 15.30 11.01
CA ASN A 332 32.00 16.62 10.45
C ASN A 332 32.31 16.51 8.95
N ILE A 333 31.59 17.27 8.15
CA ILE A 333 31.80 17.31 6.70
C ILE A 333 32.60 18.56 6.35
N ASN A 334 33.91 18.37 6.13
CA ASN A 334 34.87 19.42 5.78
C ASN A 334 35.33 19.28 4.33
N LEU A 335 34.41 18.96 3.44
CA LEU A 335 34.67 18.81 2.01
C LEU A 335 34.48 20.13 1.27
N ARG A 336 35.15 20.29 0.15
CA ARG A 336 34.96 21.44 -0.77
C ARG A 336 33.51 21.41 -1.34
N PRO A 337 33.03 22.55 -1.89
CA PRO A 337 31.77 22.56 -2.60
C PRO A 337 31.67 21.48 -3.67
N GLY A 338 30.52 20.79 -3.69
CA GLY A 338 30.25 19.66 -4.57
C GLY A 338 29.23 18.69 -3.97
N ASP A 339 28.91 17.66 -4.75
CA ASP A 339 28.02 16.59 -4.37
C ASP A 339 28.82 15.32 -4.08
N TYR A 340 28.49 14.68 -2.97
CA TYR A 340 29.14 13.49 -2.46
C TYR A 340 28.13 12.47 -1.99
N ILE A 341 28.53 11.21 -1.93
CA ILE A 341 27.77 10.14 -1.28
C ILE A 341 28.53 9.74 -0.02
N ILE A 342 27.84 9.77 1.12
CA ILE A 342 28.29 9.17 2.35
C ILE A 342 27.67 7.80 2.51
N THR A 343 28.47 6.79 2.78
CA THR A 343 28.03 5.44 3.13
C THR A 343 28.43 5.15 4.56
N VAL A 344 27.50 4.67 5.36
CA VAL A 344 27.73 4.33 6.77
C VAL A 344 27.50 2.85 6.96
N GLU A 345 28.39 2.20 7.70
CA GLU A 345 28.35 0.78 7.99
C GLU A 345 28.45 0.52 9.49
N TYR A 346 27.56 -0.36 9.98
CA TYR A 346 27.59 -0.91 11.32
C TYR A 346 27.15 -2.37 11.29
N GLU A 347 27.99 -3.29 11.77
CA GLU A 347 27.75 -4.74 11.79
C GLU A 347 27.28 -5.34 10.43
N GLY A 348 27.71 -4.75 9.31
CA GLY A 348 27.31 -5.15 7.96
C GLY A 348 25.96 -4.56 7.50
N CYS A 349 25.30 -3.78 8.35
CA CYS A 349 24.18 -2.93 7.95
C CYS A 349 24.73 -1.66 7.29
N ARG A 350 24.23 -1.29 6.12
CA ARG A 350 24.71 -0.14 5.36
C ARG A 350 23.57 0.79 4.98
N VAL A 351 23.84 2.10 5.06
CA VAL A 351 22.98 3.17 4.54
C VAL A 351 23.81 4.16 3.78
N SER A 352 23.24 4.78 2.76
CA SER A 352 23.90 5.81 1.96
C SER A 352 23.00 7.04 1.82
N ASN A 353 23.61 8.23 1.92
CA ASN A 353 22.93 9.51 1.76
C ASN A 353 23.73 10.46 0.89
N ASN A 354 23.08 11.44 0.30
CA ASN A 354 23.73 12.49 -0.45
C ASN A 354 24.16 13.62 0.49
N ILE A 355 25.36 14.12 0.26
CA ILE A 355 25.92 15.29 0.93
C ILE A 355 26.15 16.36 -0.15
N THR A 356 25.44 17.48 -0.07
CA THR A 356 25.68 18.62 -0.96
C THR A 356 26.34 19.74 -0.16
N VAL A 357 27.55 20.09 -0.55
CA VAL A 357 28.27 21.26 -0.01
C VAL A 357 28.13 22.41 -0.98
N LEU A 358 27.36 23.42 -0.61
CA LEU A 358 27.12 24.63 -1.39
C LEU A 358 28.31 25.58 -1.31
N PRO A 359 28.68 26.27 -2.40
CA PRO A 359 29.77 27.20 -2.40
C PRO A 359 29.45 28.47 -1.54
N THR A 360 30.49 28.97 -0.88
CA THR A 360 30.43 30.25 -0.18
C THR A 360 31.12 31.37 -0.98
N LEU A 361 31.80 31.01 -2.07
CA LEU A 361 32.24 31.94 -3.12
C LEU A 361 31.45 31.60 -4.38
N VAL A 362 30.64 32.54 -4.86
CA VAL A 362 29.72 32.37 -6.00
C VAL A 362 30.19 33.30 -7.13
N THR A 363 30.38 32.71 -8.31
CA THR A 363 30.85 33.45 -9.51
C THR A 363 30.11 32.88 -10.74
N LYS A 364 30.13 33.61 -11.84
CA LYS A 364 29.58 33.19 -13.14
C LYS A 364 30.54 33.57 -14.26
N ASP A 365 30.49 32.83 -15.36
CA ASP A 365 31.17 33.19 -16.59
C ASP A 365 30.71 34.59 -17.07
N LEU A 366 31.61 35.35 -17.70
CA LEU A 366 31.33 36.66 -18.23
C LEU A 366 31.44 36.64 -19.76
N THR A 367 30.44 37.13 -20.46
CA THR A 367 30.48 37.50 -21.88
C THR A 367 30.27 38.99 -22.00
N MET A 368 31.17 39.71 -22.69
CA MET A 368 31.10 41.16 -22.82
C MET A 368 31.63 41.62 -24.18
N LYS A 369 31.29 42.85 -24.55
CA LYS A 369 31.95 43.54 -25.68
C LYS A 369 33.15 44.31 -25.16
N TYR A 370 34.09 44.54 -26.06
CA TYR A 370 35.30 45.28 -25.72
C TYR A 370 34.96 46.66 -25.16
N LEU A 371 35.43 46.94 -23.95
CA LEU A 371 35.25 48.21 -23.21
C LEU A 371 33.77 48.60 -22.96
N ASP A 372 32.84 47.70 -22.93
CA ASP A 372 31.42 47.99 -22.68
C ASP A 372 31.10 48.31 -21.20
N GLY A 373 32.10 48.29 -20.32
CA GLY A 373 31.95 48.59 -18.90
C GLY A 373 31.50 47.40 -18.03
N SER A 374 31.29 46.24 -18.62
CA SER A 374 30.94 45.01 -17.87
C SER A 374 32.05 44.68 -16.87
N LYS A 375 31.58 44.13 -15.74
CA LYS A 375 32.49 43.72 -14.66
C LYS A 375 32.34 42.23 -14.41
N PHE A 376 33.44 41.59 -14.07
CA PHE A 376 33.38 40.26 -13.47
C PHE A 376 33.06 40.41 -11.99
N THR A 377 32.07 39.61 -11.49
CA THR A 377 31.58 39.71 -10.12
C THR A 377 31.77 38.40 -9.37
N ALA A 378 32.14 38.51 -8.11
CA ALA A 378 32.20 37.39 -7.17
C ALA A 378 31.41 37.78 -5.91
N GLN A 379 30.59 36.86 -5.41
CA GLN A 379 29.89 37.05 -4.17
C GLN A 379 30.42 36.12 -3.08
N THR A 380 30.70 36.66 -1.91
CA THR A 380 31.02 35.89 -0.71
C THR A 380 29.82 35.70 0.19
N LEU A 381 29.64 34.48 0.67
CA LEU A 381 28.57 34.09 1.57
C LEU A 381 29.17 33.52 2.87
N ASN A 382 28.48 33.66 3.97
CA ASN A 382 28.83 32.99 5.21
C ASN A 382 28.34 31.51 5.18
N GLY A 383 28.64 30.74 6.23
CA GLY A 383 28.21 29.35 6.36
C GLY A 383 26.71 29.14 6.45
N GLN A 384 25.89 30.17 6.51
CA GLN A 384 24.43 30.16 6.46
C GLN A 384 23.87 30.63 5.11
N GLY A 385 24.77 30.87 4.12
CA GLY A 385 24.39 31.35 2.79
C GLY A 385 23.99 32.81 2.73
N LYS A 386 24.27 33.60 3.79
CA LYS A 386 24.02 35.03 3.78
C LYS A 386 25.20 35.82 3.23
N PRO A 387 24.99 36.92 2.49
CA PRO A 387 26.06 37.79 2.01
C PRO A 387 27.05 38.18 3.13
N LEU A 388 28.33 38.15 2.81
CA LEU A 388 29.40 38.48 3.76
C LEU A 388 30.19 39.66 3.24
N ALA A 389 30.05 40.81 3.87
CA ALA A 389 30.73 42.07 3.53
C ALA A 389 32.18 42.11 4.05
N ASN A 390 32.93 43.06 3.53
CA ASN A 390 34.29 43.36 3.97
C ASN A 390 35.32 42.18 3.80
N GLN A 391 35.03 41.29 2.84
CA GLN A 391 35.92 40.16 2.53
C GLN A 391 36.88 40.51 1.39
N LYS A 392 38.14 40.17 1.56
CA LYS A 392 39.16 40.35 0.51
C LYS A 392 39.11 39.18 -0.47
N VAL A 393 38.58 39.40 -1.68
CA VAL A 393 38.58 38.44 -2.79
C VAL A 393 39.76 38.76 -3.71
N SER A 394 40.50 37.74 -4.11
CA SER A 394 41.59 37.84 -5.08
C SER A 394 41.13 37.24 -6.42
N PHE A 395 41.33 37.99 -7.48
CA PHE A 395 41.12 37.55 -8.86
C PHE A 395 42.45 37.38 -9.56
N ASN A 396 42.69 36.25 -10.20
CA ASN A 396 43.84 36.00 -11.04
C ASN A 396 43.38 35.92 -12.49
N VAL A 397 43.91 36.79 -13.33
CA VAL A 397 43.73 36.75 -14.79
C VAL A 397 45.10 36.86 -15.45
N ASN A 398 45.47 35.92 -16.32
CA ASN A 398 46.75 35.89 -16.99
C ASN A 398 47.96 36.01 -16.04
N GLY A 399 47.88 35.44 -14.83
CA GLY A 399 48.96 35.53 -13.83
C GLY A 399 48.98 36.81 -13.01
N VAL A 400 48.13 37.79 -13.32
CA VAL A 400 48.02 39.06 -12.57
C VAL A 400 46.95 38.95 -11.51
N PHE A 401 47.31 39.33 -10.28
CA PHE A 401 46.38 39.28 -9.15
C PHE A 401 45.78 40.66 -8.86
N TYR A 402 44.46 40.68 -8.74
CA TYR A 402 43.67 41.85 -8.37
C TYR A 402 42.92 41.57 -7.08
N HIS A 403 43.01 42.46 -6.11
CA HIS A 403 42.29 42.31 -4.83
C HIS A 403 41.13 43.28 -4.78
N ARG A 404 39.98 42.80 -4.36
CA ARG A 404 38.75 43.61 -4.14
C ARG A 404 38.14 43.22 -2.81
N THR A 405 37.51 44.22 -2.18
CA THR A 405 36.77 44.03 -0.93
C THR A 405 35.30 43.97 -1.26
N THR A 406 34.56 43.03 -0.66
CA THR A 406 33.15 42.89 -0.88
C THR A 406 32.34 43.97 -0.18
N ASP A 407 31.28 44.44 -0.83
CA ASP A 407 30.29 45.37 -0.32
C ASP A 407 29.33 44.74 0.68
N GLU A 408 28.30 45.46 1.13
CA GLU A 408 27.26 45.00 2.05
C GLU A 408 26.44 43.81 1.51
N LYS A 409 26.38 43.65 0.18
CA LYS A 409 25.75 42.52 -0.49
C LYS A 409 26.70 41.35 -0.71
N GLY A 410 27.91 41.43 -0.15
CA GLY A 410 28.95 40.44 -0.33
C GLY A 410 29.59 40.43 -1.75
N MET A 411 29.41 41.46 -2.56
CA MET A 411 29.85 41.54 -3.96
C MET A 411 31.22 42.18 -4.07
N ALA A 412 32.09 41.56 -4.84
CA ALA A 412 33.38 42.10 -5.24
C ALA A 412 33.45 42.17 -6.77
N ASP A 413 33.68 43.36 -7.30
CA ASP A 413 33.65 43.64 -8.72
C ASP A 413 35.05 43.89 -9.27
N LEU A 414 35.39 43.28 -10.41
CA LEU A 414 36.59 43.53 -11.18
C LEU A 414 36.24 44.08 -12.56
N ASN A 415 36.70 45.32 -12.87
CA ASN A 415 36.59 45.87 -14.21
C ASN A 415 37.50 45.09 -15.17
N ILE A 416 36.96 44.62 -16.28
CA ILE A 416 37.68 43.87 -17.29
C ILE A 416 38.11 44.84 -18.40
N ARG A 417 39.45 44.96 -18.59
CA ARG A 417 40.04 45.83 -19.63
C ARG A 417 41.05 45.03 -20.45
N LEU A 418 40.61 43.85 -20.91
CA LEU A 418 41.43 42.98 -21.75
C LEU A 418 41.03 43.15 -23.21
N ASN A 419 41.91 42.86 -24.14
CA ASN A 419 41.62 42.86 -25.56
C ASN A 419 40.57 41.78 -25.92
N PRO A 420 39.88 41.87 -27.09
CA PRO A 420 39.02 40.81 -27.53
C PRO A 420 39.70 39.44 -27.51
N GLY A 421 38.99 38.45 -27.00
CA GLY A 421 39.55 37.10 -26.80
C GLY A 421 38.85 36.30 -25.70
N LYS A 422 39.38 35.12 -25.42
CA LYS A 422 38.89 34.22 -24.34
C LYS A 422 39.96 34.11 -23.25
N TYR A 423 39.52 34.26 -22.02
CA TYR A 423 40.39 34.24 -20.84
C TYR A 423 39.77 33.38 -19.75
N ILE A 424 40.59 32.91 -18.82
CA ILE A 424 40.18 32.27 -17.58
C ILE A 424 40.51 33.24 -16.44
N ILE A 425 39.50 33.51 -15.60
CA ILE A 425 39.66 34.21 -14.35
C ILE A 425 39.51 33.23 -13.19
N THR A 426 40.42 33.23 -12.26
CA THR A 426 40.33 32.45 -11.03
C THR A 426 40.02 33.38 -9.86
N SER A 427 38.89 33.19 -9.25
CA SER A 427 38.49 33.88 -8.00
C SER A 427 38.95 33.06 -6.82
N ILE A 428 39.56 33.71 -5.83
CA ILE A 428 40.11 33.04 -4.65
C ILE A 428 39.64 33.77 -3.40
N TRP A 429 39.06 33.00 -2.50
CA TRP A 429 38.62 33.48 -1.18
C TRP A 429 38.65 32.34 -0.16
N ASN A 430 39.28 32.57 0.98
CA ASN A 430 39.31 31.65 2.10
C ASN A 430 39.73 30.20 1.72
N GLU A 431 40.87 30.10 0.98
CA GLU A 431 41.46 28.84 0.46
C GLU A 431 40.61 28.10 -0.58
N TYR A 432 39.45 28.65 -0.94
CA TYR A 432 38.63 28.13 -2.01
C TYR A 432 38.81 28.96 -3.28
N GLN A 433 38.89 28.28 -4.42
CA GLN A 433 39.07 28.94 -5.72
C GLN A 433 38.09 28.39 -6.76
N ILE A 434 37.61 29.28 -7.61
CA ILE A 434 36.73 28.97 -8.75
C ILE A 434 37.31 29.61 -10.01
N GLY A 435 37.45 28.82 -11.07
CA GLY A 435 37.74 29.30 -12.40
C GLY A 435 36.50 29.56 -13.22
N ASN A 436 36.46 30.68 -13.91
CA ASN A 436 35.39 31.07 -14.83
C ASN A 436 35.96 31.50 -16.18
N ASN A 437 35.12 31.42 -17.23
CA ASN A 437 35.44 31.92 -18.55
C ASN A 437 35.07 33.39 -18.70
N ILE A 438 35.94 34.19 -19.31
CA ILE A 438 35.61 35.52 -19.83
C ILE A 438 35.71 35.47 -21.35
N ALA A 439 34.67 35.84 -22.06
CA ALA A 439 34.66 35.98 -23.52
C ALA A 439 34.41 37.46 -23.87
N ILE A 440 35.32 38.06 -24.60
CA ILE A 440 35.27 39.48 -25.04
C ILE A 440 35.22 39.48 -26.56
N ALA A 441 34.15 40.07 -27.10
CA ALA A 441 33.91 40.25 -28.53
C ALA A 441 34.30 41.67 -28.98
#